data_5d5baa0e511781eb3df2ddfa5dca1f8c
#
_entry.id   5d5baa0e511781eb3df2ddfa5dca1f8c
#
_cell.length_a   1.000
_cell.length_b   1.000
_cell.length_c   1.000
_cell.angle_alpha   90.00
_cell.angle_beta   90.00
_cell.angle_gamma   90.00
#
_symmetry.space_group_name_H-M   'P 1'
#
loop_
_entity.id
_entity.type
_entity.pdbx_description
1 polymer ?
#
loop_
_entity_poly.entity_id
_entity_poly.type
_entity_poly.pdbx_seq_one_letter_code
_entity_poly.pdbx_strand_id
1 'polypeptide(L)'
;YFTRIESSTIQGIPDVHGVSKGKSFWIELKSTDDSFPKLSKFQQAWCYEYARYGGTVFVLHQALSHRALKLYRVVGGQQPSSSFSFSRSLVLLKTITDPAPAAAWKDLGEALLV
;
A
#
# COMPACT_ATOMS: atom_id res chain seq x y z
N TYR A 1 7.38 -13.53 6.16
CA TYR A 1 8.71 -13.09 5.75
C TYR A 1 8.63 -11.73 5.07
N PHE A 2 9.43 -10.79 5.52
CA PHE A 2 9.49 -9.44 4.98
C PHE A 2 10.93 -9.09 4.62
N THR A 3 11.10 -8.38 3.53
CA THR A 3 12.38 -7.83 3.10
C THR A 3 12.20 -6.37 2.77
N ARG A 4 13.02 -5.51 3.37
CA ARG A 4 13.07 -4.11 2.99
C ARG A 4 13.95 -3.98 1.75
N ILE A 5 13.41 -3.30 0.73
CA ILE A 5 14.11 -3.10 -0.52
C ILE A 5 14.57 -1.65 -0.61
N GLU A 6 15.85 -1.46 -0.88
CA GLU A 6 16.41 -0.16 -1.20
C GLU A 6 17.01 -0.23 -2.58
N SER A 7 16.52 0.60 -3.49
CA SER A 7 17.03 0.64 -4.85
C SER A 7 17.30 2.06 -5.27
N SER A 8 18.52 2.33 -5.71
CA SER A 8 18.91 3.60 -6.30
C SER A 8 18.76 3.61 -7.82
N THR A 9 18.55 2.46 -8.45
CA THR A 9 18.54 2.30 -9.90
C THR A 9 17.14 2.10 -10.49
N ILE A 10 16.21 1.53 -9.73
CA ILE A 10 14.84 1.30 -10.19
C ILE A 10 13.92 2.19 -9.36
N GLN A 11 13.28 3.16 -10.04
CA GLN A 11 12.36 4.08 -9.37
C GLN A 11 10.97 3.47 -9.26
N GLY A 12 10.31 3.75 -8.15
CA GLY A 12 8.92 3.35 -7.94
C GLY A 12 8.73 1.97 -7.33
N ILE A 13 9.79 1.18 -7.13
CA ILE A 13 9.70 -0.09 -6.41
C ILE A 13 9.22 0.18 -4.97
N PRO A 14 8.20 -0.57 -4.48
CA PRO A 14 7.77 -0.46 -3.09
C PRO A 14 8.87 -0.83 -2.08
N ASP A 15 8.72 -0.29 -0.86
CA ASP A 15 9.76 -0.37 0.17
C ASP A 15 9.94 -1.76 0.77
N VAL A 16 8.88 -2.57 0.81
CA VAL A 16 8.89 -3.85 1.52
C VAL A 16 8.30 -4.93 0.62
N HIS A 17 9.00 -6.07 0.56
CA HIS A 17 8.50 -7.29 -0.04
C HIS A 17 8.23 -8.32 1.05
N GLY A 18 7.08 -8.98 0.99
CA GLY A 18 6.70 -10.00 1.93
C GLY A 18 6.22 -11.28 1.27
N VAL A 19 6.35 -12.37 1.98
CA VAL A 19 5.81 -13.67 1.57
C VAL A 19 5.13 -14.30 2.76
N SER A 20 3.89 -14.76 2.58
CA SER A 20 3.15 -15.47 3.60
C SER A 20 2.27 -16.52 2.96
N LYS A 21 2.33 -17.75 3.49
CA LYS A 21 1.50 -18.88 3.03
C LYS A 21 1.59 -19.11 1.52
N GLY A 22 2.81 -19.00 0.97
CA GLY A 22 3.06 -19.19 -0.45
C GLY A 22 2.67 -18.03 -1.35
N LYS A 23 2.21 -16.91 -0.79
CA LYS A 23 1.83 -15.73 -1.55
C LYS A 23 2.82 -14.60 -1.29
N SER A 24 3.27 -13.95 -2.35
CA SER A 24 4.13 -12.78 -2.25
C SER A 24 3.31 -11.49 -2.37
N PHE A 25 3.79 -10.43 -1.74
CA PHE A 25 3.16 -9.12 -1.81
C PHE A 25 4.20 -8.02 -1.60
N TRP A 26 3.83 -6.81 -2.02
CA TRP A 26 4.64 -5.61 -1.84
C TRP A 26 3.89 -4.60 -0.99
N ILE A 27 4.63 -3.82 -0.21
CA ILE A 27 4.06 -2.76 0.61
C ILE A 27 4.84 -1.48 0.37
N GLU A 28 4.15 -0.43 -0.06
CA GLU A 28 4.68 0.93 -0.12
C GLU A 28 4.37 1.64 1.19
N LEU A 29 5.40 2.18 1.85
CA LEU A 29 5.25 2.89 3.11
C LEU A 29 5.19 4.39 2.84
N LYS A 30 4.16 5.06 3.38
CA LYS A 30 4.00 6.52 3.28
C LYS A 30 3.66 7.11 4.63
N SER A 31 4.29 8.26 4.92
CA SER A 31 4.01 9.03 6.11
C SER A 31 3.81 10.48 5.68
N THR A 32 2.60 11.01 5.81
CA THR A 32 2.25 12.37 5.41
C THR A 32 1.27 12.98 6.39
N ASP A 33 1.12 14.31 6.34
CA ASP A 33 0.09 15.00 7.12
C ASP A 33 -1.29 14.89 6.48
N ASP A 34 -1.36 14.54 5.20
CA ASP A 34 -2.63 14.43 4.48
C ASP A 34 -3.42 13.20 4.95
N SER A 35 -4.73 13.27 4.74
CA SER A 35 -5.63 12.14 5.05
C SER A 35 -5.49 10.99 4.04
N PHE A 36 -4.85 11.24 2.90
CA PHE A 36 -4.70 10.28 1.82
C PHE A 36 -3.24 10.16 1.41
N PRO A 37 -2.73 8.96 1.09
CA PRO A 37 -1.33 8.80 0.71
C PRO A 37 -1.03 9.42 -0.65
N LYS A 38 0.10 10.13 -0.73
CA LYS A 38 0.59 10.71 -1.98
C LYS A 38 1.79 9.91 -2.47
N LEU A 39 1.62 9.23 -3.60
CA LEU A 39 2.68 8.49 -4.25
C LEU A 39 3.23 9.31 -5.42
N SER A 40 4.53 9.16 -5.70
CA SER A 40 5.13 9.72 -6.90
C SER A 40 4.56 9.07 -8.14
N LYS A 41 4.75 9.68 -9.31
CA LYS A 41 4.29 9.10 -10.57
C LYS A 41 4.90 7.71 -10.83
N PHE A 42 6.18 7.52 -10.47
CA PHE A 42 6.86 6.24 -10.62
C PHE A 42 6.27 5.18 -9.69
N GLN A 43 5.99 5.55 -8.45
CA GLN A 43 5.37 4.65 -7.49
C GLN A 43 3.95 4.26 -7.93
N GLN A 44 3.17 5.22 -8.39
CA GLN A 44 1.82 4.95 -8.91
C GLN A 44 1.86 3.99 -10.10
N ALA A 45 2.75 4.26 -11.06
CA ALA A 45 2.87 3.43 -12.25
C ALA A 45 3.28 2.00 -11.90
N TRP A 46 4.28 1.85 -11.04
CA TRP A 46 4.78 0.53 -10.65
C TRP A 46 3.69 -0.28 -9.92
N CYS A 47 3.05 0.33 -8.93
CA CYS A 47 2.02 -0.34 -8.14
C CYS A 47 0.80 -0.71 -9.00
N TYR A 48 0.36 0.20 -9.85
CA TYR A 48 -0.78 -0.04 -10.72
C TYR A 48 -0.50 -1.19 -11.71
N GLU A 49 0.66 -1.15 -12.39
CA GLU A 49 1.00 -2.18 -13.36
C GLU A 49 1.14 -3.54 -12.71
N TYR A 50 1.79 -3.61 -11.54
CA TYR A 50 1.95 -4.87 -10.83
C TYR A 50 0.59 -5.45 -10.42
N ALA A 51 -0.30 -4.61 -9.89
CA ALA A 51 -1.65 -5.04 -9.51
C ALA A 51 -2.49 -5.44 -10.73
N ARG A 52 -2.33 -4.73 -11.84
CA ARG A 52 -3.04 -5.02 -13.08
C ARG A 52 -2.72 -6.42 -13.62
N TYR A 53 -1.48 -6.87 -13.45
CA TYR A 53 -1.05 -8.20 -13.86
C TYR A 53 -1.32 -9.28 -12.80
N GLY A 54 -2.11 -8.98 -11.79
CA GLY A 54 -2.53 -9.95 -10.78
C GLY A 54 -1.67 -9.99 -9.52
N GLY A 55 -0.69 -9.11 -9.41
CA GLY A 55 0.16 -9.02 -8.23
C GLY A 55 -0.56 -8.36 -7.05
N THR A 56 -0.08 -8.63 -5.85
CA THR A 56 -0.64 -8.05 -4.63
C THR A 56 0.27 -6.92 -4.14
N VAL A 57 -0.29 -5.71 -4.06
CA VAL A 57 0.41 -4.51 -3.59
C VAL A 57 -0.46 -3.80 -2.57
N PHE A 58 0.16 -3.41 -1.46
CA PHE A 58 -0.47 -2.60 -0.43
C PHE A 58 0.23 -1.26 -0.30
N VAL A 59 -0.51 -0.26 0.17
CA VAL A 59 0.04 1.01 0.63
C VAL A 59 -0.32 1.13 2.11
N LEU A 60 0.70 1.26 2.96
CA LEU A 60 0.52 1.51 4.38
C LEU A 60 0.82 2.98 4.63
N HIS A 61 -0.19 3.74 4.97
CA HIS A 61 -0.13 5.19 5.12
C HIS A 61 -0.26 5.58 6.59
N GLN A 62 0.76 6.25 7.11
CA GLN A 62 0.69 6.92 8.40
C GLN A 62 0.21 8.35 8.18
N ALA A 63 -1.05 8.62 8.52
CA ALA A 63 -1.65 9.94 8.43
C ALA A 63 -1.37 10.68 9.75
N LEU A 64 -0.30 11.48 9.79
CA LEU A 64 0.23 12.08 11.01
C LEU A 64 -0.80 12.99 11.71
N SER A 65 -1.45 13.87 10.95
CA SER A 65 -2.45 14.80 11.49
C SER A 65 -3.67 14.09 12.06
N HIS A 66 -3.96 12.89 11.60
CA HIS A 66 -5.11 12.11 12.04
C HIS A 66 -4.74 11.03 13.05
N ARG A 67 -3.45 10.90 13.37
CA ARG A 67 -2.93 9.87 14.28
C ARG A 67 -3.45 8.48 13.92
N ALA A 68 -3.38 8.15 12.63
CA ALA A 68 -3.95 6.92 12.09
C ALA A 68 -2.99 6.22 11.15
N LEU A 69 -3.03 4.88 11.17
CA LEU A 69 -2.42 4.02 10.16
C LEU A 69 -3.54 3.48 9.28
N LYS A 70 -3.40 3.64 7.99
CA LYS A 70 -4.38 3.17 7.01
C LYS A 70 -3.72 2.21 6.04
N LEU A 71 -4.31 1.02 5.91
CA LEU A 71 -3.86 0.03 4.95
C LEU A 71 -4.78 0.05 3.74
N TYR A 72 -4.18 0.26 2.57
CA TYR A 72 -4.88 0.22 1.29
C TYR A 72 -4.39 -0.96 0.46
N ARG A 73 -5.26 -1.52 -0.36
CA ARG A 73 -4.88 -2.43 -1.42
C ARG A 73 -4.98 -1.71 -2.76
N VAL A 74 -3.97 -1.89 -3.62
CA VAL A 74 -4.00 -1.36 -4.97
C VAL A 74 -4.76 -2.32 -5.87
N VAL A 75 -5.75 -1.80 -6.61
CA VAL A 75 -6.52 -2.58 -7.57
C VAL A 75 -6.27 -2.05 -8.98
N GLY A 76 -5.93 -2.94 -9.91
CA GLY A 76 -5.52 -2.60 -11.26
C GLY A 76 -6.56 -2.85 -12.34
N GLY A 77 -7.83 -2.71 -12.03
CA GLY A 77 -8.92 -3.11 -12.93
C GLY A 77 -9.27 -2.16 -14.06
N GLN A 78 -8.77 -0.93 -14.06
CA GLN A 78 -9.16 0.07 -15.05
C GLN A 78 -7.99 0.50 -15.92
N GLN A 79 -8.29 0.76 -17.22
CA GLN A 79 -7.29 1.28 -18.14
C GLN A 79 -6.98 2.74 -17.80
N PRO A 80 -5.68 3.13 -17.80
CA PRO A 80 -5.34 4.54 -17.66
C PRO A 80 -5.96 5.35 -18.81
N SER A 81 -6.58 6.47 -18.47
CA SER A 81 -7.16 7.39 -19.43
C SER A 81 -6.82 8.82 -19.01
N SER A 82 -7.21 9.80 -19.78
CA SER A 82 -7.01 11.20 -19.43
C SER A 82 -7.70 11.59 -18.11
N SER A 83 -8.72 10.84 -17.70
CA SER A 83 -9.44 11.03 -16.44
C SER A 83 -8.94 10.06 -15.34
N PHE A 84 -7.89 9.28 -15.61
CA PHE A 84 -7.36 8.32 -14.63
C PHE A 84 -6.85 9.02 -13.39
N SER A 85 -7.28 8.52 -12.24
CA SER A 85 -6.76 8.95 -10.94
C SER A 85 -6.32 7.72 -10.16
N PHE A 86 -5.06 7.69 -9.72
CA PHE A 86 -4.54 6.58 -8.94
C PHE A 86 -5.32 6.37 -7.64
N SER A 87 -5.88 7.43 -7.06
CA SER A 87 -6.67 7.32 -5.85
C SER A 87 -7.86 6.38 -5.99
N ARG A 88 -8.41 6.24 -7.19
CA ARG A 88 -9.49 5.29 -7.47
C ARG A 88 -9.03 3.84 -7.50
N SER A 89 -7.72 3.62 -7.58
CA SER A 89 -7.12 2.29 -7.54
C SER A 89 -6.79 1.84 -6.13
N LEU A 90 -7.06 2.66 -5.10
CA LEU A 90 -6.79 2.34 -3.71
C LEU A 90 -8.08 1.98 -2.99
N VAL A 91 -8.10 0.80 -2.39
CA VAL A 91 -9.22 0.32 -1.57
C VAL A 91 -8.75 0.28 -0.12
N LEU A 92 -9.40 1.05 0.74
CA LEU A 92 -9.09 1.05 2.17
C LEU A 92 -9.54 -0.25 2.80
N LEU A 93 -8.59 -0.99 3.39
CA LEU A 93 -8.87 -2.26 4.06
C LEU A 93 -9.01 -2.10 5.57
N LYS A 94 -8.16 -1.28 6.19
CA LYS A 94 -8.12 -1.16 7.64
C LYS A 94 -7.61 0.21 8.06
N THR A 95 -8.17 0.72 9.16
CA THR A 95 -7.69 1.94 9.83
C THR A 95 -7.43 1.62 11.29
N ILE A 96 -6.24 2.00 11.78
CA ILE A 96 -5.86 1.89 13.18
C ILE A 96 -5.58 3.29 13.69
N THR A 97 -6.28 3.68 14.75
CA THR A 97 -6.08 4.99 15.41
C THR A 97 -5.24 4.83 16.67
N ASP A 98 -4.58 5.90 17.09
CA ASP A 98 -3.75 5.92 18.29
C ASP A 98 -4.55 6.50 19.47
N PRO A 99 -4.55 5.84 20.67
CA PRO A 99 -3.92 4.55 20.97
C PRO A 99 -4.69 3.39 20.34
N ALA A 100 -3.95 2.46 19.72
CA ALA A 100 -4.54 1.31 19.06
C ALA A 100 -4.72 0.15 20.03
N PRO A 101 -5.90 -0.49 20.07
CA PRO A 101 -6.07 -1.72 20.84
C PRO A 101 -5.25 -2.86 20.21
N ALA A 102 -4.83 -3.81 21.04
CA ALA A 102 -4.01 -4.94 20.56
C ALA A 102 -4.70 -5.72 19.42
N ALA A 103 -6.02 -5.87 19.48
CA ALA A 103 -6.79 -6.55 18.44
C ALA A 103 -6.68 -5.87 17.07
N ALA A 104 -6.50 -4.54 17.02
CA ALA A 104 -6.37 -3.81 15.76
C ALA A 104 -5.07 -4.18 15.02
N TRP A 105 -3.98 -4.40 15.74
CA TRP A 105 -2.72 -4.83 15.14
C TRP A 105 -2.81 -6.24 14.58
N LYS A 106 -3.53 -7.14 15.28
CA LYS A 106 -3.81 -8.48 14.78
C LYS A 106 -4.63 -8.44 13.49
N ASP A 107 -5.67 -7.62 13.47
CA ASP A 107 -6.52 -7.44 12.29
C ASP A 107 -5.72 -6.91 11.10
N LEU A 108 -4.79 -5.99 11.34
CA LEU A 108 -3.91 -5.48 10.29
C LEU A 108 -3.06 -6.59 9.69
N GLY A 109 -2.47 -7.43 10.55
CA GLY A 109 -1.70 -8.59 10.10
C GLY A 109 -2.53 -9.55 9.28
N GLU A 110 -3.75 -9.83 9.69
CA GLU A 110 -4.67 -10.70 8.95
C GLU A 110 -5.05 -10.11 7.59
N ALA A 111 -5.25 -8.79 7.50
CA ALA A 111 -5.55 -8.12 6.25
C ALA A 111 -4.39 -8.24 5.24
N LEU A 112 -3.15 -8.24 5.72
CA LEU A 112 -1.98 -8.41 4.87
C LEU A 112 -1.82 -9.84 4.35
N LEU A 113 -2.45 -10.82 5.00
CA LEU A 113 -2.31 -12.24 4.65
C LEU A 113 -3.38 -12.73 3.66
N VAL A 114 -4.28 -11.86 3.28
CA VAL A 114 -5.39 -12.24 2.39
C VAL A 114 -4.97 -12.25 0.92
#